data_85b1b026b65eb355b0a35c5a4d7aa49d
#
_entry.id   85b1b026b65eb355b0a35c5a4d7aa49d
#
_cell.length_a   1.000
_cell.length_b   1.000
_cell.length_c   1.000
_cell.angle_alpha   90.00
_cell.angle_beta   90.00
_cell.angle_gamma   90.00
#
_symmetry.space_group_name_H-M   'P 1'
#
loop_
_entity.id
_entity.type
_entity.pdbx_description
1 polymer ?
#
loop_
_entity_poly.entity_id
_entity_poly.type
_entity_poly.pdbx_seq_one_letter_code
_entity_poly.pdbx_strand_id
1 'polypeptide(L)'
;MFTLRLLLKNAFRHRLRTLLTMVGLVVAISAFGLLRTIVDAWYAGVDATSSTRLITRNAISLTFPLPLHYAERVKGVDGVSGISWANWFGGIYITERNFFAQFAVDPPSYLALYPEFVLDDDEKQAFFRDLQGAVVGRKLARQF
;
A
#
# COMPACT_ATOMS: atom_id res chain seq x y z
N MET A 1 52.26 -8.93 -4.32
CA MET A 1 51.75 -10.34 -4.34
C MET A 1 52.07 -11.14 -3.08
N PHE A 2 53.20 -10.92 -2.40
CA PHE A 2 53.62 -11.65 -1.20
C PHE A 2 52.66 -11.46 0.00
N THR A 3 52.26 -10.23 0.29
CA THR A 3 51.35 -9.87 1.38
C THR A 3 49.98 -10.52 1.25
N LEU A 4 49.39 -10.55 0.05
CA LEU A 4 48.09 -11.19 -0.20
C LEU A 4 48.13 -12.71 0.04
N ARG A 5 49.23 -13.35 -0.36
CA ARG A 5 49.45 -14.78 -0.15
C ARG A 5 49.59 -15.13 1.34
N LEU A 6 50.24 -14.24 2.10
CA LEU A 6 50.39 -14.37 3.57
C LEU A 6 49.03 -14.20 4.29
N LEU A 7 48.23 -13.22 3.87
CA LEU A 7 46.91 -12.99 4.42
C LEU A 7 45.98 -14.19 4.20
N LEU A 8 45.94 -14.72 2.97
CA LEU A 8 45.15 -15.89 2.62
C LEU A 8 45.58 -17.11 3.44
N LYS A 9 46.94 -17.38 3.54
CA LYS A 9 47.49 -18.50 4.29
C LYS A 9 47.16 -18.40 5.78
N ASN A 10 47.14 -17.18 6.35
CA ASN A 10 46.79 -16.92 7.72
C ASN A 10 45.27 -17.08 7.98
N ALA A 11 44.43 -16.59 7.06
CA ALA A 11 42.99 -16.75 7.11
C ALA A 11 42.59 -18.23 7.13
N PHE A 12 43.18 -19.05 6.30
CA PHE A 12 42.91 -20.51 6.23
C PHE A 12 43.56 -21.33 7.35
N ARG A 13 44.46 -20.76 8.13
CA ARG A 13 45.07 -21.41 9.29
C ARG A 13 44.05 -21.68 10.39
N HIS A 14 43.06 -20.77 10.57
CA HIS A 14 42.00 -20.89 11.56
C HIS A 14 40.64 -21.01 10.87
N ARG A 15 40.43 -22.12 10.17
CA ARG A 15 39.27 -22.36 9.30
C ARG A 15 37.90 -22.06 9.97
N LEU A 16 37.73 -22.49 11.23
CA LEU A 16 36.50 -22.25 11.95
C LEU A 16 36.21 -20.77 12.19
N ARG A 17 37.25 -20.01 12.59
CA ARG A 17 37.12 -18.57 12.82
C ARG A 17 36.77 -17.82 11.52
N THR A 18 37.48 -18.15 10.43
CA THR A 18 37.24 -17.55 9.13
C THR A 18 35.84 -17.88 8.61
N LEU A 19 35.39 -19.14 8.79
CA LEU A 19 34.03 -19.54 8.40
C LEU A 19 32.97 -18.78 9.18
N LEU A 20 33.10 -18.69 10.50
CA LEU A 20 32.16 -17.97 11.36
C LEU A 20 32.12 -16.47 11.02
N THR A 21 33.27 -15.86 10.73
CA THR A 21 33.32 -14.45 10.32
C THR A 21 32.64 -14.23 8.97
N MET A 22 32.87 -15.12 8.00
CA MET A 22 32.18 -15.08 6.71
C MET A 22 30.68 -15.26 6.82
N VAL A 23 30.23 -16.23 7.62
CA VAL A 23 28.80 -16.43 7.88
C VAL A 23 28.19 -15.17 8.53
N GLY A 24 28.86 -14.62 9.55
CA GLY A 24 28.38 -13.37 10.16
C GLY A 24 28.28 -12.20 9.17
N LEU A 25 29.26 -12.05 8.28
CA LEU A 25 29.23 -11.02 7.25
C LEU A 25 28.09 -11.26 6.24
N VAL A 26 27.92 -12.49 5.77
CA VAL A 26 26.82 -12.87 4.87
C VAL A 26 25.45 -12.58 5.50
N VAL A 27 25.28 -12.99 6.77
CA VAL A 27 24.02 -12.69 7.50
C VAL A 27 23.78 -11.20 7.62
N ALA A 28 24.79 -10.42 7.98
CA ALA A 28 24.65 -8.96 8.12
C ALA A 28 24.27 -8.28 6.79
N ILE A 29 24.97 -8.66 5.69
CA ILE A 29 24.67 -8.10 4.35
C ILE A 29 23.26 -8.53 3.89
N SER A 30 22.89 -9.79 4.11
CA SER A 30 21.57 -10.31 3.74
C SER A 30 20.46 -9.61 4.54
N ALA A 31 20.64 -9.42 5.85
CA ALA A 31 19.69 -8.72 6.69
C ALA A 31 19.52 -7.26 6.25
N PHE A 32 20.60 -6.57 5.94
CA PHE A 32 20.56 -5.21 5.41
C PHE A 32 19.84 -5.13 4.06
N GLY A 33 20.14 -6.07 3.15
CA GLY A 33 19.48 -6.15 1.84
C GLY A 33 17.97 -6.40 1.97
N LEU A 34 17.57 -7.31 2.85
CA LEU A 34 16.15 -7.56 3.12
C LEU A 34 15.44 -6.33 3.69
N LEU A 35 16.03 -5.67 4.68
CA LEU A 35 15.48 -4.44 5.24
C LEU A 35 15.31 -3.36 4.15
N ARG A 36 16.32 -3.17 3.32
CA ARG A 36 16.28 -2.22 2.21
C ARG A 36 15.15 -2.56 1.22
N THR A 37 15.03 -3.83 0.85
CA THR A 37 13.98 -4.29 -0.05
C THR A 37 12.57 -4.05 0.53
N ILE A 38 12.39 -4.29 1.83
CA ILE A 38 11.10 -4.01 2.50
C ILE A 38 10.78 -2.51 2.47
N VAL A 39 11.77 -1.67 2.78
CA VAL A 39 11.61 -0.22 2.73
C VAL A 39 11.28 0.26 1.32
N ASP A 40 12.02 -0.20 0.32
CA ASP A 40 11.80 0.18 -1.08
C ASP A 40 10.43 -0.31 -1.59
N ALA A 41 9.99 -1.51 -1.20
CA ALA A 41 8.65 -2.01 -1.53
C ALA A 41 7.53 -1.17 -0.87
N TRP A 42 7.79 -0.65 0.34
CA TRP A 42 6.84 0.25 1.00
C TRP A 42 6.71 1.58 0.27
N TYR A 43 7.82 2.18 -0.14
CA TYR A 43 7.82 3.43 -0.88
C TYR A 43 7.33 3.27 -2.33
N ALA A 44 7.52 2.13 -2.96
CA ALA A 44 6.99 1.87 -4.31
C ALA A 44 5.46 2.02 -4.39
N GLY A 45 4.73 1.67 -3.31
CA GLY A 45 3.29 1.92 -3.21
C GLY A 45 2.95 3.41 -3.16
N VAL A 46 3.79 4.22 -2.51
CA VAL A 46 3.61 5.68 -2.43
C VAL A 46 3.93 6.33 -3.78
N ASP A 47 5.02 5.90 -4.43
CA ASP A 47 5.45 6.44 -5.73
C ASP A 47 4.48 6.10 -6.87
N ALA A 48 3.78 4.96 -6.76
CA ALA A 48 2.71 4.59 -7.70
C ALA A 48 1.43 5.43 -7.53
N THR A 49 1.31 6.15 -6.40
CA THR A 49 0.16 7.02 -6.14
C THR A 49 0.38 8.37 -6.83
N SER A 50 -0.66 8.88 -7.49
CA SER A 50 -0.59 10.20 -8.12
C SER A 50 -0.22 11.29 -7.10
N SER A 51 0.86 12.03 -7.36
CA SER A 51 1.31 13.15 -6.52
C SER A 51 0.30 14.31 -6.43
N THR A 52 -0.70 14.31 -7.32
CA THR A 52 -1.76 15.33 -7.36
C THR A 52 -2.96 14.98 -6.50
N ARG A 53 -3.04 13.76 -5.96
CA ARG A 53 -4.15 13.34 -5.11
C ARG A 53 -3.78 13.48 -3.64
N LEU A 54 -4.58 14.28 -2.93
CA LEU A 54 -4.43 14.50 -1.50
C LEU A 54 -5.59 13.86 -0.75
N ILE A 55 -5.30 13.26 0.39
CA ILE A 55 -6.32 12.68 1.28
C ILE A 55 -6.48 13.57 2.50
N THR A 56 -7.65 14.16 2.63
CA THR A 56 -8.03 14.93 3.82
C THR A 56 -8.78 14.00 4.78
N ARG A 57 -8.30 13.90 6.00
CA ARG A 57 -8.89 13.05 7.04
C ARG A 57 -9.09 13.80 8.34
N ASN A 58 -9.90 13.22 9.24
CA ASN A 58 -10.02 13.73 10.59
C ASN A 58 -8.66 13.66 11.31
N ALA A 59 -8.31 14.72 12.03
CA ALA A 59 -7.03 14.80 12.75
C ALA A 59 -6.92 13.79 13.89
N ILE A 60 -8.04 13.36 14.46
CA ILE A 60 -8.06 12.47 15.64
C ILE A 60 -7.92 11.01 15.19
N SER A 61 -8.68 10.58 14.17
CA SER A 61 -8.69 9.18 13.73
C SER A 61 -9.16 9.04 12.29
N LEU A 62 -8.71 7.98 11.63
CA LEU A 62 -9.20 7.57 10.30
C LEU A 62 -10.64 7.06 10.31
N THR A 63 -11.10 6.56 11.46
CA THR A 63 -12.45 5.99 11.60
C THR A 63 -13.52 7.04 11.87
N PHE A 64 -13.13 8.25 12.29
CA PHE A 64 -14.08 9.34 12.45
C PHE A 64 -14.33 10.03 11.11
N PRO A 65 -15.56 9.96 10.59
CA PRO A 65 -15.88 10.60 9.33
C PRO A 65 -15.80 12.12 9.46
N LEU A 66 -15.40 12.78 8.38
CA LEU A 66 -15.56 14.22 8.24
C LEU A 66 -17.00 14.53 7.82
N PRO A 67 -17.63 15.58 8.38
CA PRO A 67 -18.93 16.03 7.90
C PRO A 67 -18.87 16.39 6.41
N LEU A 68 -19.90 16.00 5.65
CA LEU A 68 -19.94 16.20 4.18
C LEU A 68 -19.81 17.66 3.74
N HIS A 69 -20.21 18.62 4.58
CA HIS A 69 -20.06 20.03 4.23
C HIS A 69 -18.59 20.48 4.06
N TYR A 70 -17.61 19.71 4.59
CA TYR A 70 -16.20 19.98 4.30
C TYR A 70 -15.83 19.74 2.84
N ALA A 71 -16.56 18.86 2.14
CA ALA A 71 -16.34 18.63 0.72
C ALA A 71 -16.52 19.92 -0.09
N GLU A 72 -17.58 20.68 0.17
CA GLU A 72 -17.81 21.97 -0.52
C GLU A 72 -16.73 22.99 -0.18
N ARG A 73 -16.24 23.00 1.07
CA ARG A 73 -15.16 23.93 1.46
C ARG A 73 -13.84 23.58 0.76
N VAL A 74 -13.51 22.30 0.66
CA VAL A 74 -12.29 21.85 -0.03
C VAL A 74 -12.38 22.08 -1.53
N LYS A 75 -13.56 21.89 -2.13
CA LYS A 75 -13.81 22.18 -3.55
C LYS A 75 -13.58 23.66 -3.90
N GLY A 76 -13.83 24.56 -2.94
CA GLY A 76 -13.59 26.00 -3.12
C GLY A 76 -12.14 26.46 -2.96
N VAL A 77 -11.19 25.54 -2.70
CA VAL A 77 -9.77 25.87 -2.58
C VAL A 77 -9.14 25.95 -3.97
N ASP A 78 -8.38 27.02 -4.23
CA ASP A 78 -7.66 27.19 -5.49
C ASP A 78 -6.71 26.01 -5.76
N GLY A 79 -6.77 25.47 -6.98
CA GLY A 79 -5.97 24.34 -7.41
C GLY A 79 -6.64 22.97 -7.20
N VAL A 80 -7.81 22.90 -6.57
CA VAL A 80 -8.60 21.66 -6.47
C VAL A 80 -9.45 21.49 -7.72
N SER A 81 -9.14 20.47 -8.53
CA SER A 81 -9.87 20.16 -9.77
C SER A 81 -11.03 19.19 -9.58
N GLY A 82 -10.96 18.36 -8.55
CA GLY A 82 -11.99 17.36 -8.27
C GLY A 82 -11.95 16.91 -6.81
N ILE A 83 -13.07 16.44 -6.32
CA ILE A 83 -13.21 15.94 -4.96
C ILE A 83 -14.09 14.70 -4.96
N SER A 84 -13.75 13.75 -4.11
CA SER A 84 -14.59 12.61 -3.77
C SER A 84 -14.49 12.35 -2.27
N TRP A 85 -15.35 11.51 -1.79
CA TRP A 85 -15.34 11.11 -0.39
C TRP A 85 -15.41 9.58 -0.26
N ALA A 86 -14.79 9.08 0.78
CA ALA A 86 -14.84 7.68 1.18
C ALA A 86 -15.03 7.60 2.68
N ASN A 87 -15.91 6.75 3.12
CA ASN A 87 -16.15 6.48 4.53
C ASN A 87 -15.82 5.04 4.85
N TRP A 88 -15.11 4.82 5.94
CA TRP A 88 -14.82 3.48 6.42
C TRP A 88 -16.13 2.74 6.80
N PHE A 89 -16.32 1.58 6.20
CA PHE A 89 -17.41 0.68 6.54
C PHE A 89 -16.85 -0.57 7.20
N GLY A 90 -16.97 -0.67 8.51
CA GLY A 90 -16.42 -1.77 9.31
C GLY A 90 -17.32 -3.01 9.31
N GLY A 91 -17.78 -3.46 8.15
CA GLY A 91 -18.62 -4.64 8.03
C GLY A 91 -17.84 -5.94 8.26
N ILE A 92 -18.52 -6.95 8.79
CA ILE A 92 -18.02 -8.31 8.97
C ILE A 92 -18.66 -9.20 7.91
N TYR A 93 -17.85 -9.87 7.10
CA TYR A 93 -18.33 -10.82 6.12
C TYR A 93 -18.32 -12.23 6.69
N ILE A 94 -19.49 -12.76 7.02
CA ILE A 94 -19.72 -14.10 7.59
C ILE A 94 -19.09 -14.27 8.98
N THR A 95 -17.78 -14.06 9.11
CA THR A 95 -17.03 -14.20 10.37
C THR A 95 -15.98 -13.12 10.50
N GLU A 96 -15.57 -12.77 11.74
CA GLU A 96 -14.53 -11.77 12.03
C GLU A 96 -13.16 -12.11 11.43
N ARG A 97 -12.91 -13.38 11.08
CA ARG A 97 -11.66 -13.81 10.44
C ARG A 97 -11.56 -13.35 8.99
N ASN A 98 -12.70 -13.06 8.36
CA ASN A 98 -12.78 -12.58 6.98
C ASN A 98 -12.67 -11.06 6.92
N PHE A 99 -11.60 -10.53 7.49
CA PHE A 99 -11.38 -9.09 7.49
C PHE A 99 -10.80 -8.62 6.15
N PHE A 100 -11.45 -7.63 5.57
CA PHE A 100 -10.95 -6.84 4.45
C PHE A 100 -11.47 -5.40 4.54
N ALA A 101 -10.69 -4.47 4.04
CA ALA A 101 -11.04 -3.06 4.07
C ALA A 101 -12.24 -2.78 3.16
N GLN A 102 -13.26 -2.10 3.70
CA GLN A 102 -14.49 -1.73 3.00
C GLN A 102 -14.72 -0.23 3.15
N PHE A 103 -15.05 0.43 2.04
CA PHE A 103 -15.32 1.86 2.01
C PHE A 103 -16.63 2.14 1.27
N ALA A 104 -17.48 2.94 1.87
CA ALA A 104 -18.59 3.55 1.19
C ALA A 104 -18.07 4.80 0.47
N VAL A 105 -18.29 4.88 -0.83
CA VAL A 105 -17.77 5.95 -1.69
C VAL A 105 -18.89 6.59 -2.50
N ASP A 106 -18.63 7.76 -3.05
CA ASP A 106 -19.44 8.32 -4.14
C ASP A 106 -18.96 7.76 -5.47
N PRO A 107 -19.67 6.80 -6.10
CA PRO A 107 -19.13 6.04 -7.21
C PRO A 107 -18.65 6.88 -8.39
N PRO A 108 -19.40 7.90 -8.89
CA PRO A 108 -18.98 8.65 -10.05
C PRO A 108 -17.71 9.48 -9.81
N SER A 109 -17.65 10.22 -8.70
CA SER A 109 -16.51 11.06 -8.40
C SER A 109 -15.28 10.24 -7.99
N TYR A 110 -15.51 9.13 -7.29
CA TYR A 110 -14.42 8.24 -6.85
C TYR A 110 -13.73 7.57 -8.04
N LEU A 111 -14.48 6.99 -8.98
CA LEU A 111 -13.91 6.36 -10.16
C LEU A 111 -13.27 7.36 -11.13
N ALA A 112 -13.76 8.61 -11.15
CA ALA A 112 -13.11 9.68 -11.93
C ALA A 112 -11.74 10.08 -11.35
N LEU A 113 -11.60 10.06 -10.01
CA LEU A 113 -10.33 10.36 -9.33
C LEU A 113 -9.34 9.19 -9.33
N TYR A 114 -9.83 7.96 -9.47
CA TYR A 114 -9.03 6.74 -9.41
C TYR A 114 -9.14 5.92 -10.69
N PRO A 115 -8.54 6.38 -11.80
CA PRO A 115 -8.59 5.67 -13.08
C PRO A 115 -7.91 4.28 -13.04
N GLU A 116 -7.19 3.97 -11.98
CA GLU A 116 -6.58 2.66 -11.74
C GLU A 116 -7.62 1.54 -11.51
N PHE A 117 -8.83 1.90 -11.08
CA PHE A 117 -9.94 0.95 -11.00
C PHE A 117 -10.53 0.72 -12.40
N VAL A 118 -10.01 -0.30 -13.05
CA VAL A 118 -10.46 -0.71 -14.38
C VAL A 118 -11.71 -1.57 -14.24
N LEU A 119 -12.84 -1.03 -14.65
CA LEU A 119 -14.13 -1.73 -14.76
C LEU A 119 -14.63 -1.61 -16.19
N ASP A 120 -15.35 -2.61 -16.64
CA ASP A 120 -16.08 -2.53 -17.90
C ASP A 120 -17.24 -1.52 -17.80
N ASP A 121 -17.67 -0.97 -18.93
CA ASP A 121 -18.68 0.09 -18.91
C ASP A 121 -20.02 -0.37 -18.35
N ASP A 122 -20.38 -1.62 -18.58
CA ASP A 122 -21.57 -2.23 -18.00
C ASP A 122 -21.46 -2.38 -16.47
N GLU A 123 -20.28 -2.78 -15.98
CA GLU A 123 -20.00 -2.87 -14.54
C GLU A 123 -20.06 -1.50 -13.86
N LYS A 124 -19.51 -0.47 -14.51
CA LYS A 124 -19.58 0.92 -14.01
C LYS A 124 -21.03 1.39 -13.91
N GLN A 125 -21.82 1.13 -14.95
CA GLN A 125 -23.23 1.53 -14.94
C GLN A 125 -24.04 0.77 -13.89
N ALA A 126 -23.80 -0.51 -13.73
CA ALA A 126 -24.41 -1.31 -12.67
C ALA A 126 -24.07 -0.75 -11.29
N PHE A 127 -22.80 -0.44 -11.04
CA PHE A 127 -22.35 0.13 -9.78
C PHE A 127 -22.93 1.52 -9.50
N PHE A 128 -23.17 2.34 -10.53
CA PHE A 128 -23.80 3.66 -10.37
C PHE A 128 -25.30 3.58 -10.06
N ARG A 129 -25.98 2.52 -10.51
CA ARG A 129 -27.43 2.36 -10.32
C ARG A 129 -27.80 1.60 -9.05
N ASP A 130 -26.93 0.71 -8.63
CA ASP A 130 -27.21 -0.16 -7.48
C ASP A 130 -26.57 0.42 -6.21
N LEU A 131 -27.42 0.99 -5.34
CA LEU A 131 -27.01 1.56 -4.05
C LEU A 131 -26.47 0.50 -3.07
N GLN A 132 -26.71 -0.78 -3.33
CA GLN A 132 -26.19 -1.90 -2.53
C GLN A 132 -25.05 -2.63 -3.25
N GLY A 133 -24.69 -2.20 -4.46
CA GLY A 133 -23.62 -2.76 -5.25
C GLY A 133 -22.25 -2.52 -4.61
N ALA A 134 -21.36 -3.48 -4.76
CA ALA A 134 -19.99 -3.37 -4.31
C ALA A 134 -19.01 -3.76 -5.42
N VAL A 135 -17.95 -2.99 -5.57
CA VAL A 135 -16.81 -3.33 -6.44
C VAL A 135 -15.75 -4.01 -5.60
N VAL A 136 -15.35 -5.20 -6.01
CA VAL A 136 -14.34 -6.01 -5.31
C VAL A 136 -13.22 -6.42 -6.25
N GLY A 137 -12.00 -6.47 -5.72
CA GLY A 137 -10.86 -6.95 -6.49
C GLY A 137 -10.99 -8.45 -6.83
N ARG A 138 -10.55 -8.88 -8.01
CA ARG A 138 -10.63 -10.28 -8.47
C ARG A 138 -10.07 -11.30 -7.48
N LYS A 139 -9.02 -10.94 -6.74
CA LYS A 139 -8.43 -11.83 -5.73
C LYS A 139 -9.40 -12.10 -4.60
N LEU A 140 -10.07 -11.05 -4.11
CA LEU A 140 -11.05 -11.16 -3.04
C LEU A 140 -12.30 -11.90 -3.52
N ALA A 141 -12.81 -11.58 -4.72
CA ALA A 141 -13.95 -12.26 -5.32
C ALA A 141 -13.75 -13.78 -5.57
N ARG A 142 -12.50 -14.22 -5.73
CA ARG A 142 -12.17 -15.65 -5.86
C ARG A 142 -11.99 -16.36 -4.52
N GLN A 143 -11.76 -15.60 -3.47
CA GLN A 143 -11.54 -16.14 -2.12
C GLN A 143 -12.88 -16.46 -1.44
N PHE A 144 -13.92 -15.71 -1.77
CA PHE A 144 -15.26 -15.78 -1.19
C PHE A 144 -16.35 -16.06 -2.23
#